data_e520c829e2f2b95f934df7fd9ca97adf
#
_entry.id   e520c829e2f2b95f934df7fd9ca97adf
#
_cell.length_a   1.000
_cell.length_b   1.000
_cell.length_c   1.000
_cell.angle_alpha   90.00
_cell.angle_beta   90.00
_cell.angle_gamma   90.00
#
_symmetry.space_group_name_H-M   'P 1'
#
loop_
_entity.id
_entity.type
_entity.pdbx_description
1 polymer ?
#
loop_
_entity_poly.entity_id
_entity_poly.type
_entity_poly.pdbx_seq_one_letter_code
_entity_poly.pdbx_strand_id
1 'polypeptide(L)'
;MWITFICKKVISFISKLKNARKYFIHQITKKLVLENDIIVSETLKVKEMLEEKKISKFLSDASLSKICNLLKSKAEYYGKRYIQIDTYYPSSQECSRCGYQNEKVKDLTVRDWICPKCGSYHDRDINASINILFEGIKKCRNEFI
;
A
#
# COMPACT_ATOMS: atom_id res chain seq x y z
N MET A 1 -24.20 -18.90 34.39
CA MET A 1 -23.57 -19.99 33.58
C MET A 1 -23.65 -19.76 32.07
N TRP A 2 -24.75 -19.26 31.49
CA TRP A 2 -24.93 -19.02 30.04
C TRP A 2 -24.09 -17.84 29.50
N ILE A 3 -23.96 -16.74 30.23
CA ILE A 3 -23.21 -15.54 29.80
C ILE A 3 -21.73 -15.85 29.60
N THR A 4 -21.13 -16.65 30.47
CA THR A 4 -19.71 -17.06 30.37
C THR A 4 -19.46 -17.96 29.16
N PHE A 5 -20.41 -18.77 28.74
CA PHE A 5 -20.30 -19.65 27.58
C PHE A 5 -20.38 -18.86 26.27
N ILE A 6 -21.27 -17.88 26.18
CA ILE A 6 -21.38 -16.96 25.02
C ILE A 6 -20.11 -16.14 24.87
N CYS A 7 -19.59 -15.56 25.97
CA CYS A 7 -18.32 -14.80 25.95
C CYS A 7 -17.15 -15.66 25.44
N LYS A 8 -17.01 -16.90 25.90
CA LYS A 8 -15.94 -17.79 25.42
C LYS A 8 -16.04 -18.10 23.92
N LYS A 9 -17.26 -18.35 23.41
CA LYS A 9 -17.47 -18.57 21.96
C LYS A 9 -17.13 -17.34 21.12
N VAL A 10 -17.54 -16.14 21.55
CA VAL A 10 -17.25 -14.87 20.88
C VAL A 10 -15.73 -14.60 20.88
N ILE A 11 -15.06 -14.79 22.01
CA ILE A 11 -13.59 -14.62 22.10
C ILE A 11 -12.87 -15.61 21.17
N SER A 12 -13.31 -16.88 21.14
CA SER A 12 -12.76 -17.89 20.24
C SER A 12 -12.95 -17.52 18.77
N PHE A 13 -14.12 -17.01 18.39
CA PHE A 13 -14.42 -16.57 17.04
C PHE A 13 -13.54 -15.38 16.62
N ILE A 14 -13.42 -14.36 17.49
CA ILE A 14 -12.56 -13.20 17.24
C ILE A 14 -11.09 -13.62 17.07
N SER A 15 -10.63 -14.57 17.90
CA SER A 15 -9.25 -15.10 17.80
C SER A 15 -9.02 -15.83 16.49
N LYS A 16 -9.99 -16.63 16.01
CA LYS A 16 -9.93 -17.31 14.71
C LYS A 16 -9.85 -16.31 13.56
N LEU A 17 -10.66 -15.23 13.57
CA LEU A 17 -10.62 -14.17 12.57
C LEU A 17 -9.26 -13.47 12.54
N LYS A 18 -8.71 -13.12 13.72
CA LYS A 18 -7.37 -12.51 13.82
C LYS A 18 -6.29 -13.42 13.24
N ASN A 19 -6.34 -14.71 13.56
CA ASN A 19 -5.36 -15.68 13.07
C ASN A 19 -5.48 -15.90 11.55
N ALA A 20 -6.69 -16.01 11.02
CA ALA A 20 -6.95 -16.13 9.59
C ALA A 20 -6.40 -14.89 8.84
N ARG A 21 -6.67 -13.68 9.34
CA ARG A 21 -6.13 -12.43 8.77
C ARG A 21 -4.60 -12.41 8.83
N LYS A 22 -4.01 -12.77 9.96
CA LYS A 22 -2.55 -12.86 10.12
C LYS A 22 -1.95 -13.82 9.10
N TYR A 23 -2.51 -15.02 8.98
CA TYR A 23 -2.07 -16.02 8.02
C TYR A 23 -2.14 -15.50 6.59
N PHE A 24 -3.26 -14.91 6.19
CA PHE A 24 -3.47 -14.34 4.86
C PHE A 24 -2.41 -13.25 4.52
N ILE A 25 -2.16 -12.32 5.44
CA ILE A 25 -1.14 -11.28 5.26
C ILE A 25 0.25 -11.91 5.10
N HIS A 26 0.59 -12.93 5.88
CA HIS A 26 1.86 -13.64 5.75
C HIS A 26 2.01 -14.36 4.42
N GLN A 27 0.94 -14.96 3.89
CA GLN A 27 0.95 -15.64 2.59
C GLN A 27 1.12 -14.64 1.44
N ILE A 28 0.32 -13.57 1.41
CA ILE A 28 0.43 -12.53 0.37
C ILE A 28 1.80 -11.88 0.37
N THR A 29 2.31 -11.45 1.53
CA THR A 29 3.62 -10.81 1.60
C THR A 29 4.77 -11.76 1.24
N LYS A 30 4.64 -13.06 1.52
CA LYS A 30 5.60 -14.08 1.07
C LYS A 30 5.58 -14.20 -0.46
N LYS A 31 4.39 -14.33 -1.05
CA LYS A 31 4.22 -14.45 -2.49
C LYS A 31 4.82 -13.25 -3.21
N LEU A 32 4.46 -12.03 -2.79
CA LEU A 32 4.99 -10.80 -3.40
C LEU A 32 6.53 -10.73 -3.38
N VAL A 33 7.14 -11.11 -2.26
CA VAL A 33 8.62 -11.08 -2.14
C VAL A 33 9.29 -12.17 -2.99
N LEU A 34 8.68 -13.35 -3.13
CA LEU A 34 9.25 -14.42 -3.94
C LEU A 34 9.13 -14.16 -5.44
N GLU A 35 8.08 -13.49 -5.87
CA GLU A 35 7.79 -13.22 -7.29
C GLU A 35 8.47 -11.95 -7.82
N ASN A 36 9.04 -11.10 -6.94
CA ASN A 36 9.60 -9.82 -7.33
C ASN A 36 10.98 -9.58 -6.71
N ASP A 37 11.90 -9.01 -7.47
CA ASP A 37 13.23 -8.63 -6.98
C ASP A 37 13.23 -7.27 -6.29
N ILE A 38 12.35 -6.38 -6.72
CA ILE A 38 12.18 -5.03 -6.16
C ILE A 38 10.70 -4.80 -5.84
N ILE A 39 10.42 -4.39 -4.63
CA ILE A 39 9.08 -3.99 -4.19
C ILE A 39 9.15 -2.55 -3.75
N VAL A 40 8.29 -1.71 -4.31
CA VAL A 40 8.20 -0.30 -3.96
C VAL A 40 6.84 0.00 -3.34
N SER A 41 6.82 0.78 -2.29
CA SER A 41 5.58 1.27 -1.67
C SER A 41 5.69 2.74 -1.30
N GLU A 42 4.56 3.39 -1.12
CA GLU A 42 4.50 4.71 -0.50
C GLU A 42 4.78 4.62 1.00
N THR A 43 5.35 5.70 1.56
CA THR A 43 5.43 5.86 3.01
C THR A 43 4.08 6.36 3.52
N LEU A 44 3.30 5.48 4.14
CA LEU A 44 1.99 5.81 4.66
C LEU A 44 2.09 6.42 6.06
N LYS A 45 1.59 7.64 6.24
CA LYS A 45 1.45 8.28 7.55
C LYS A 45 0.19 7.77 8.26
N VAL A 46 0.20 6.50 8.60
CA VAL A 46 -0.98 5.81 9.19
C VAL A 46 -1.53 6.54 10.42
N LYS A 47 -0.69 7.17 11.22
CA LYS A 47 -1.14 7.94 12.39
C LYS A 47 -2.01 9.14 12.00
N GLU A 48 -1.58 9.94 11.01
CA GLU A 48 -2.34 11.10 10.52
C GLU A 48 -3.65 10.66 9.84
N MET A 49 -3.62 9.56 9.09
CA MET A 49 -4.82 8.96 8.47
C MET A 49 -5.81 8.41 9.51
N LEU A 50 -5.34 7.97 10.67
CA LEU A 50 -6.18 7.46 11.77
C LEU A 50 -6.91 8.59 12.53
N GLU A 51 -6.40 9.82 12.49
CA GLU A 51 -7.04 10.98 13.10
C GLU A 51 -8.28 11.45 12.34
N GLU A 52 -8.37 11.14 11.05
CA GLU A 52 -9.59 11.30 10.27
C GLU A 52 -10.61 10.23 10.65
N LYS A 53 -11.52 10.58 11.57
CA LYS A 53 -12.50 9.67 12.21
C LYS A 53 -13.31 8.76 11.27
N LYS A 54 -13.47 9.11 9.98
CA LYS A 54 -14.21 8.32 8.99
C LYS A 54 -13.42 7.12 8.44
N ILE A 55 -12.09 7.20 8.46
CA ILE A 55 -11.19 6.21 7.82
C ILE A 55 -10.47 5.34 8.86
N SER A 56 -10.40 5.81 10.13
CA SER A 56 -9.61 5.21 11.20
C SER A 56 -9.88 3.71 11.43
N LYS A 57 -11.14 3.29 11.41
CA LYS A 57 -11.53 1.89 11.65
C LYS A 57 -11.08 0.97 10.51
N PHE A 58 -11.26 1.40 9.25
CA PHE A 58 -10.85 0.62 8.07
C PHE A 58 -9.33 0.52 7.95
N LEU A 59 -8.58 1.59 8.25
CA LEU A 59 -7.12 1.60 8.20
C LEU A 59 -6.49 0.77 9.32
N SER A 60 -7.02 0.84 10.53
CA SER A 60 -6.62 -0.03 11.63
C SER A 60 -6.88 -1.50 11.29
N ASP A 61 -8.03 -1.79 10.69
CA ASP A 61 -8.41 -3.13 10.27
C ASP A 61 -7.59 -3.64 9.07
N ALA A 62 -7.20 -2.76 8.15
CA ALA A 62 -6.40 -3.12 6.98
C ALA A 62 -4.97 -3.59 7.31
N SER A 63 -4.50 -3.33 8.54
CA SER A 63 -3.14 -3.73 8.98
C SER A 63 -2.02 -3.28 8.01
N LEU A 64 -2.18 -2.11 7.36
CA LEU A 64 -1.26 -1.61 6.33
C LEU A 64 0.18 -1.50 6.83
N SER A 65 0.39 -0.92 8.02
CA SER A 65 1.73 -0.85 8.63
C SER A 65 2.36 -2.23 8.82
N LYS A 66 1.53 -3.23 9.17
CA LYS A 66 2.00 -4.60 9.35
C LYS A 66 2.41 -5.24 8.03
N ILE A 67 1.67 -4.97 6.94
CA ILE A 67 2.02 -5.44 5.60
C ILE A 67 3.37 -4.86 5.17
N CYS A 68 3.56 -3.53 5.29
CA CYS A 68 4.82 -2.87 4.97
C CYS A 68 6.00 -3.43 5.78
N ASN A 69 5.84 -3.61 7.09
CA ASN A 69 6.88 -4.18 7.95
C ASN A 69 7.21 -5.63 7.56
N LEU A 70 6.21 -6.45 7.22
CA LEU A 70 6.43 -7.82 6.78
C LEU A 70 7.08 -7.89 5.40
N LEU A 71 6.72 -7.00 4.48
CA LEU A 71 7.38 -6.91 3.17
C LEU A 71 8.86 -6.55 3.35
N LYS A 72 9.16 -5.55 4.17
CA LYS A 72 10.55 -5.15 4.48
C LYS A 72 11.36 -6.31 5.05
N SER A 73 10.89 -6.91 6.15
CA SER A 73 11.61 -8.00 6.81
C SER A 73 11.78 -9.23 5.92
N LYS A 74 10.78 -9.57 5.12
CA LYS A 74 10.88 -10.71 4.19
C LYS A 74 11.78 -10.41 3.01
N ALA A 75 11.70 -9.19 2.43
CA ALA A 75 12.59 -8.79 1.36
C ALA A 75 14.06 -8.89 1.82
N GLU A 76 14.38 -8.39 2.99
CA GLU A 76 15.71 -8.54 3.61
C GLU A 76 16.11 -10.02 3.77
N TYR A 77 15.22 -10.85 4.32
CA TYR A 77 15.47 -12.28 4.51
C TYR A 77 15.74 -13.05 3.21
N TYR A 78 15.02 -12.70 2.13
CA TYR A 78 15.16 -13.36 0.82
C TYR A 78 16.16 -12.67 -0.11
N GLY A 79 16.95 -11.68 0.37
CA GLY A 79 17.91 -10.94 -0.45
C GLY A 79 17.25 -10.07 -1.55
N LYS A 80 15.99 -9.67 -1.33
CA LYS A 80 15.22 -8.80 -2.22
C LYS A 80 15.24 -7.36 -1.73
N ARG A 81 14.85 -6.41 -2.58
CA ARG A 81 14.82 -4.99 -2.22
C ARG A 81 13.40 -4.51 -1.92
N TYR A 82 13.25 -3.85 -0.78
CA TYR A 82 12.03 -3.14 -0.41
C TYR A 82 12.34 -1.65 -0.25
N ILE A 83 11.67 -0.81 -1.03
CA ILE A 83 11.92 0.62 -1.11
C ILE A 83 10.65 1.37 -0.73
N GLN A 84 10.81 2.40 0.09
CA GLN A 84 9.73 3.33 0.39
C GLN A 84 10.02 4.69 -0.24
N ILE A 85 9.07 5.19 -1.04
CA ILE A 85 9.14 6.53 -1.61
C ILE A 85 8.54 7.55 -0.65
N ASP A 86 8.75 8.83 -0.95
CA ASP A 86 8.24 9.94 -0.15
C ASP A 86 6.70 9.95 -0.11
N THR A 87 6.14 10.29 1.06
CA THR A 87 4.71 10.42 1.28
C THR A 87 4.05 11.49 0.42
N TYR A 88 4.79 12.53 0.07
CA TYR A 88 4.28 13.70 -0.66
C TYR A 88 4.46 13.60 -2.16
N TYR A 89 5.02 12.51 -2.67
CA TYR A 89 5.13 12.30 -4.10
C TYR A 89 3.75 12.21 -4.76
N PRO A 90 3.42 13.08 -5.74
CA PRO A 90 2.07 13.16 -6.33
C PRO A 90 1.81 12.04 -7.35
N SER A 91 2.01 10.81 -6.95
CA SER A 91 1.98 9.60 -7.79
C SER A 91 0.71 9.49 -8.64
N SER A 92 -0.46 9.82 -8.07
CA SER A 92 -1.74 9.74 -8.78
C SER A 92 -1.98 10.88 -9.77
N GLN A 93 -1.29 12.03 -9.60
CA GLN A 93 -1.49 13.24 -10.40
C GLN A 93 -0.56 13.31 -11.60
N GLU A 94 0.57 12.63 -11.56
CA GLU A 94 1.58 12.62 -12.62
C GLU A 94 1.23 11.60 -13.70
N CYS A 95 1.30 11.99 -14.97
CA CYS A 95 1.13 11.08 -16.08
C CYS A 95 2.36 10.16 -16.20
N SER A 96 2.18 8.86 -16.02
CA SER A 96 3.27 7.86 -16.10
C SER A 96 3.95 7.80 -17.47
N ARG A 97 3.32 8.36 -18.53
CA ARG A 97 3.86 8.35 -19.88
C ARG A 97 4.69 9.60 -20.22
N CYS A 98 4.29 10.79 -19.76
CA CYS A 98 4.93 12.04 -20.18
C CYS A 98 5.32 12.97 -19.03
N GLY A 99 5.10 12.60 -17.78
CA GLY A 99 5.44 13.39 -16.60
C GLY A 99 4.57 14.65 -16.38
N TYR A 100 3.47 14.83 -17.16
CA TYR A 100 2.56 15.96 -16.95
C TYR A 100 1.79 15.80 -15.64
N GLN A 101 1.83 16.82 -14.78
CA GLN A 101 1.09 16.83 -13.52
C GLN A 101 -0.31 17.42 -13.72
N ASN A 102 -1.35 16.64 -13.44
CA ASN A 102 -2.74 17.02 -13.53
C ASN A 102 -3.35 17.21 -12.13
N GLU A 103 -3.46 18.44 -11.68
CA GLU A 103 -4.00 18.77 -10.35
C GLU A 103 -5.46 18.36 -10.15
N LYS A 104 -6.25 18.25 -11.22
CA LYS A 104 -7.65 17.81 -11.15
C LYS A 104 -7.80 16.39 -10.61
N VAL A 105 -6.77 15.55 -10.79
CA VAL A 105 -6.76 14.18 -10.29
C VAL A 105 -6.51 14.10 -8.78
N LYS A 106 -6.23 15.23 -8.12
CA LYS A 106 -6.19 15.31 -6.65
C LYS A 106 -7.55 14.96 -6.03
N ASP A 107 -8.63 15.26 -6.75
CA ASP A 107 -9.97 14.84 -6.33
C ASP A 107 -10.08 13.32 -6.35
N LEU A 108 -10.44 12.74 -5.19
CA LEU A 108 -10.57 11.29 -5.02
C LEU A 108 -11.74 10.67 -5.81
N THR A 109 -12.66 11.47 -6.29
CA THR A 109 -13.78 11.01 -7.12
C THR A 109 -13.36 10.71 -8.55
N VAL A 110 -12.24 11.31 -9.01
CA VAL A 110 -11.68 11.07 -10.35
C VAL A 110 -10.94 9.73 -10.35
N ARG A 111 -11.54 8.72 -10.97
CA ARG A 111 -10.94 7.37 -11.09
C ARG A 111 -10.19 7.19 -12.38
N ASP A 112 -10.71 7.76 -13.46
CA ASP A 112 -10.16 7.67 -14.80
C ASP A 112 -9.92 9.06 -15.36
N TRP A 113 -8.85 9.23 -16.13
CA TRP A 113 -8.54 10.52 -16.75
C TRP A 113 -7.70 10.38 -18.01
N ILE A 114 -7.81 11.39 -18.87
CA ILE A 114 -6.99 11.51 -20.08
C ILE A 114 -5.96 12.61 -19.87
N CYS A 115 -4.70 12.31 -20.16
CA CYS A 115 -3.63 13.30 -20.04
C CYS A 115 -3.79 14.39 -21.09
N PRO A 116 -3.92 15.69 -20.70
CA PRO A 116 -4.12 16.77 -21.64
C PRO A 116 -2.88 17.05 -22.50
N LYS A 117 -1.70 16.59 -22.08
CA LYS A 117 -0.44 16.79 -22.82
C LYS A 117 -0.19 15.73 -23.88
N CYS A 118 -0.42 14.46 -23.57
CA CYS A 118 -0.07 13.35 -24.49
C CYS A 118 -1.24 12.49 -24.91
N GLY A 119 -2.47 12.77 -24.46
CA GLY A 119 -3.67 12.04 -24.84
C GLY A 119 -3.80 10.63 -24.25
N SER A 120 -2.90 10.19 -23.38
CA SER A 120 -2.97 8.86 -22.78
C SER A 120 -4.11 8.76 -21.80
N TYR A 121 -4.87 7.66 -21.88
CA TYR A 121 -5.87 7.29 -20.89
C TYR A 121 -5.21 6.59 -19.70
N HIS A 122 -5.66 6.91 -18.50
CA HIS A 122 -5.16 6.36 -17.25
C HIS A 122 -6.30 5.98 -16.32
N ASP A 123 -6.26 4.76 -15.81
CA ASP A 123 -6.83 4.44 -14.50
C ASP A 123 -5.91 5.05 -13.43
N ARG A 124 -6.49 5.76 -12.48
CA ARG A 124 -5.75 6.53 -11.48
C ARG A 124 -4.83 5.67 -10.62
N ASP A 125 -5.32 4.51 -10.15
CA ASP A 125 -4.59 3.67 -9.21
C ASP A 125 -3.47 2.91 -9.94
N ILE A 126 -3.72 2.45 -11.17
CA ILE A 126 -2.70 1.83 -12.03
C ILE A 126 -1.62 2.84 -12.40
N ASN A 127 -2.00 4.04 -12.81
CA ASN A 127 -1.05 5.11 -13.12
C ASN A 127 -0.17 5.47 -11.91
N ALA A 128 -0.77 5.58 -10.73
CA ALA A 128 -0.04 5.84 -9.49
C ALA A 128 0.96 4.72 -9.18
N SER A 129 0.56 3.46 -9.33
CA SER A 129 1.46 2.31 -9.07
C SER A 129 2.69 2.31 -9.98
N ILE A 130 2.52 2.68 -11.26
CA ILE A 130 3.61 2.81 -12.22
C ILE A 130 4.57 3.94 -11.79
N ASN A 131 4.04 5.10 -11.42
CA ASN A 131 4.84 6.24 -10.96
C ASN A 131 5.62 5.92 -9.68
N ILE A 132 4.97 5.24 -8.71
CA ILE A 132 5.61 4.77 -7.47
C ILE A 132 6.79 3.85 -7.79
N LEU A 133 6.59 2.89 -8.70
CA LEU A 133 7.64 1.98 -9.12
C LEU A 133 8.83 2.72 -9.74
N PHE A 134 8.58 3.64 -10.69
CA PHE A 134 9.63 4.41 -11.33
C PHE A 134 10.40 5.29 -10.34
N GLU A 135 9.71 5.93 -9.41
CA GLU A 135 10.35 6.77 -8.38
C GLU A 135 11.23 5.93 -7.44
N GLY A 136 10.76 4.74 -7.05
CA GLY A 136 11.55 3.81 -6.26
C GLY A 136 12.80 3.32 -7.00
N ILE A 137 12.69 3.03 -8.29
CA ILE A 137 13.85 2.62 -9.13
C ILE A 137 14.87 3.78 -9.25
N LYS A 138 14.40 5.02 -9.44
CA LYS A 138 15.31 6.20 -9.45
C LYS A 138 16.06 6.32 -8.13
N LYS A 139 15.36 6.18 -7.00
CA LYS A 139 15.96 6.21 -5.66
C LYS A 139 17.04 5.14 -5.51
N CYS A 140 16.77 3.92 -5.96
CA CYS A 140 17.75 2.84 -5.99
C CYS A 140 19.01 3.20 -6.77
N ARG A 141 18.87 3.79 -7.93
CA ARG A 141 20.03 4.14 -8.79
C ARG A 141 20.92 5.19 -8.14
N ASN A 142 20.33 6.15 -7.44
CA ASN A 142 21.07 7.21 -6.75
C ASN A 142 21.86 6.72 -5.51
N GLU A 143 21.51 5.55 -4.96
CA GLU A 143 22.26 4.93 -3.86
C GLU A 143 23.56 4.23 -4.31
N PHE A 144 23.78 4.10 -5.62
CA PHE A 144 24.97 3.45 -6.20
C PHE A 144 25.95 4.43 -6.88
N ILE A 145 25.68 5.73 -6.84
CA ILE A 145 26.56 6.79 -7.34
C ILE A 145 27.15 7.55 -6.16
#